data_26b25fa4cc19b4af81f2bc224cc32ccb
#
_entry.id   26b25fa4cc19b4af81f2bc224cc32ccb
#
_cell.length_a   1.000
_cell.length_b   1.000
_cell.length_c   1.000
_cell.angle_alpha   90.00
_cell.angle_beta   90.00
_cell.angle_gamma   90.00
#
_symmetry.space_group_name_H-M   'P 1'
#
loop_
_entity.id
_entity.type
_entity.pdbx_description
1 polymer ?
#
loop_
_entity_poly.entity_id
_entity_poly.type
_entity_poly.pdbx_seq_one_letter_code
_entity_poly.pdbx_strand_id
1 'polypeptide(L)'
;RMDYSRFVEHHRSTGADLTVAALPVDAAQAEAFGLMRTDEEGNIKEFREKPKGDSLKAMAVDTSRFGLSVESSKERPYLASMGIYVFSRKTLFDLLDANPGHKDFGKEVIPEALSRGDTLKSYVFDDYWEDIGTIGAFYEANLALTQQPTPPFSFYDEAFPIYTRPRFLPPSKFVD
;
A
#
# COMPACT_ATOMS: atom_id res chain seq x y z
N ARG A 1 4.17 -8.06 -4.72
CA ARG A 1 3.69 -8.31 -6.10
C ARG A 1 2.16 -8.45 -6.07
N MET A 2 1.45 -7.36 -6.37
CA MET A 2 -0.02 -7.31 -6.27
C MET A 2 -0.67 -7.54 -7.64
N ASP A 3 -1.79 -8.29 -7.64
CA ASP A 3 -2.69 -8.37 -8.79
C ASP A 3 -3.62 -7.15 -8.82
N TYR A 4 -3.31 -6.21 -9.71
CA TYR A 4 -4.09 -4.99 -9.88
C TYR A 4 -5.51 -5.24 -10.40
N SER A 5 -5.78 -6.37 -11.06
CA SER A 5 -7.12 -6.71 -11.53
C SER A 5 -8.08 -6.89 -10.36
N ARG A 6 -7.65 -7.61 -9.31
CA ARG A 6 -8.41 -7.79 -8.08
C ARG A 6 -8.62 -6.46 -7.32
N PHE A 7 -7.62 -5.61 -7.31
CA PHE A 7 -7.72 -4.29 -6.69
C PHE A 7 -8.75 -3.40 -7.40
N VAL A 8 -8.74 -3.38 -8.73
CA VAL A 8 -9.73 -2.63 -9.53
C VAL A 8 -11.12 -3.23 -9.39
N GLU A 9 -11.24 -4.56 -9.35
CA GLU A 9 -12.53 -5.23 -9.13
C GLU A 9 -13.12 -4.91 -7.75
N HIS A 10 -12.29 -4.91 -6.71
CA HIS A 10 -12.71 -4.48 -5.38
C HIS A 10 -13.25 -3.04 -5.39
N HIS A 11 -12.54 -2.11 -6.04
CA HIS A 11 -13.00 -0.73 -6.20
C HIS A 11 -14.37 -0.65 -6.87
N ARG A 12 -14.58 -1.40 -7.96
CA ARG A 12 -15.84 -1.42 -8.70
C ARG A 12 -16.98 -2.05 -7.90
N SER A 13 -16.72 -3.19 -7.27
CA SER A 13 -17.75 -3.93 -6.51
C SER A 13 -18.22 -3.19 -5.27
N THR A 14 -17.34 -2.40 -4.65
CA THR A 14 -17.69 -1.58 -3.48
C THR A 14 -18.32 -0.23 -3.83
N GLY A 15 -18.33 0.15 -5.11
CA GLY A 15 -18.84 1.46 -5.55
C GLY A 15 -18.07 2.65 -4.95
N ALA A 16 -16.81 2.45 -4.60
CA ALA A 16 -15.98 3.49 -3.99
C ALA A 16 -15.65 4.62 -4.96
N ASP A 17 -15.49 5.82 -4.43
CA ASP A 17 -14.94 6.98 -5.14
C ASP A 17 -13.42 6.91 -5.20
N LEU A 18 -12.82 6.39 -4.13
CA LEU A 18 -11.38 6.16 -3.98
C LEU A 18 -11.15 4.86 -3.23
N THR A 19 -10.24 4.02 -3.72
CA THR A 19 -9.72 2.86 -2.98
C THR A 19 -8.22 2.99 -2.79
N VAL A 20 -7.78 2.80 -1.55
CA VAL A 20 -6.36 2.87 -1.15
C VAL A 20 -5.86 1.46 -0.87
N ALA A 21 -4.78 1.04 -1.52
CA ALA A 21 -4.11 -0.19 -1.16
C ALA A 21 -3.40 -0.03 0.19
N ALA A 22 -3.62 -0.96 1.09
CA ALA A 22 -3.17 -0.92 2.47
C ALA A 22 -2.39 -2.17 2.86
N LEU A 23 -1.37 -2.00 3.67
CA LEU A 23 -0.56 -3.08 4.22
C LEU A 23 -0.60 -3.02 5.76
N PRO A 24 -0.85 -4.14 6.47
CA PRO A 24 -0.67 -4.20 7.90
C PRO A 24 0.82 -4.11 8.26
N VAL A 25 1.18 -3.19 9.16
CA VAL A 25 2.58 -2.93 9.56
C VAL A 25 2.72 -2.80 11.07
N ASP A 26 3.95 -3.00 11.57
CA ASP A 26 4.31 -2.75 12.96
C ASP A 26 4.50 -1.25 13.26
N ALA A 27 4.75 -0.92 14.54
CA ALA A 27 4.90 0.47 14.98
C ALA A 27 6.15 1.17 14.40
N ALA A 28 7.22 0.43 14.16
CA ALA A 28 8.46 1.01 13.64
C ALA A 28 8.32 1.40 12.17
N GLN A 29 7.69 0.53 11.38
CA GLN A 29 7.38 0.79 9.98
C GLN A 29 6.32 1.89 9.81
N ALA A 30 5.32 1.95 10.70
CA ALA A 30 4.18 2.85 10.60
C ALA A 30 4.55 4.34 10.56
N GLU A 31 5.67 4.74 11.18
CA GLU A 31 6.13 6.14 11.18
C GLU A 31 6.56 6.65 9.79
N ALA A 32 6.85 5.73 8.87
CA ALA A 32 7.30 6.07 7.52
C ALA A 32 6.15 6.28 6.52
N PHE A 33 4.92 5.85 6.86
CA PHE A 33 3.80 5.78 5.94
C PHE A 33 2.62 6.65 6.33
N GLY A 34 1.76 6.95 5.36
CA GLY A 34 0.40 7.38 5.64
C GLY A 34 -0.39 6.24 6.26
N LEU A 35 -1.08 6.50 7.37
CA LEU A 35 -1.88 5.51 8.09
C LEU A 35 -3.36 5.79 7.94
N MET A 36 -4.16 4.73 7.94
CA MET A 36 -5.61 4.85 7.85
C MET A 36 -6.32 4.07 8.95
N ARG A 37 -7.47 4.60 9.39
CA ARG A 37 -8.43 3.89 10.24
C ARG A 37 -9.70 3.65 9.43
N THR A 38 -10.28 2.48 9.62
CA THR A 38 -11.48 2.06 8.90
C THR A 38 -12.60 1.66 9.86
N ASP A 39 -13.83 1.74 9.39
CA ASP A 39 -14.96 1.06 10.02
C ASP A 39 -14.95 -0.46 9.71
N GLU A 40 -16.00 -1.16 10.16
CA GLU A 40 -16.15 -2.62 10.00
C GLU A 40 -16.33 -3.02 8.53
N GLU A 41 -16.87 -2.14 7.71
CA GLU A 41 -17.08 -2.35 6.28
C GLU A 41 -15.86 -1.96 5.43
N GLY A 42 -14.75 -1.55 6.05
CA GLY A 42 -13.52 -1.14 5.38
C GLY A 42 -13.57 0.28 4.78
N ASN A 43 -14.57 1.11 5.15
CA ASN A 43 -14.55 2.51 4.77
C ASN A 43 -13.49 3.25 5.57
N ILE A 44 -12.65 4.01 4.88
CA ILE A 44 -11.64 4.84 5.53
C ILE A 44 -12.34 6.03 6.19
N LYS A 45 -12.16 6.17 7.49
CA LYS A 45 -12.72 7.27 8.31
C LYS A 45 -11.68 8.30 8.69
N GLU A 46 -10.43 7.92 8.70
CA GLU A 46 -9.32 8.79 9.06
C GLU A 46 -8.08 8.42 8.27
N PHE A 47 -7.34 9.42 7.82
CA PHE A 47 -6.05 9.26 7.17
C PHE A 47 -5.07 10.26 7.77
N ARG A 48 -3.86 9.82 8.14
CA ARG A 48 -2.79 10.67 8.67
C ARG A 48 -1.47 10.33 8.02
N GLU A 49 -0.84 11.33 7.42
CA GLU A 49 0.47 11.17 6.80
C GLU A 49 1.58 11.19 7.85
N LYS A 50 2.33 10.10 7.94
CA LYS A 50 3.51 9.93 8.80
C LYS A 50 3.30 10.40 10.25
N PRO A 51 2.28 9.90 10.96
CA PRO A 51 2.01 10.30 12.33
C PRO A 51 3.12 9.80 13.27
N LYS A 52 3.36 10.53 14.37
CA LYS A 52 4.37 10.18 15.36
C LYS A 52 3.80 10.29 16.79
N GLY A 53 4.45 9.61 17.73
CA GLY A 53 4.10 9.67 19.14
C GLY A 53 2.65 9.28 19.41
N ASP A 54 1.90 10.10 20.14
CA ASP A 54 0.50 9.78 20.50
C ASP A 54 -0.43 9.82 19.30
N SER A 55 -0.10 10.62 18.25
CA SER A 55 -0.83 10.60 16.99
C SER A 55 -0.71 9.25 16.28
N LEU A 56 0.47 8.61 16.34
CA LEU A 56 0.67 7.26 15.82
C LEU A 56 -0.17 6.23 16.58
N LYS A 57 -0.09 6.24 17.92
CA LYS A 57 -0.83 5.30 18.77
C LYS A 57 -2.34 5.35 18.50
N ALA A 58 -2.87 6.55 18.26
CA ALA A 58 -4.29 6.75 17.95
C ALA A 58 -4.73 6.11 16.62
N MET A 59 -3.78 5.79 15.72
CA MET A 59 -4.07 5.17 14.43
C MET A 59 -4.11 3.63 14.47
N ALA A 60 -3.85 3.01 15.62
CA ALA A 60 -3.93 1.56 15.76
C ALA A 60 -5.36 1.05 15.51
N VAL A 61 -5.45 -0.08 14.81
CA VAL A 61 -6.69 -0.77 14.45
C VAL A 61 -6.54 -2.28 14.72
N ASP A 62 -7.66 -2.98 14.85
CA ASP A 62 -7.64 -4.43 14.88
C ASP A 62 -7.51 -4.98 13.45
N THR A 63 -6.29 -5.37 13.08
CA THR A 63 -6.00 -5.91 11.75
C THR A 63 -6.44 -7.37 11.57
N SER A 64 -6.87 -8.07 12.65
CA SER A 64 -7.44 -9.43 12.51
C SER A 64 -8.71 -9.45 11.67
N ARG A 65 -9.44 -8.34 11.61
CA ARG A 65 -10.62 -8.15 10.78
C ARG A 65 -10.33 -8.23 9.27
N PHE A 66 -9.08 -8.11 8.90
CA PHE A 66 -8.61 -8.21 7.50
C PHE A 66 -7.95 -9.56 7.20
N GLY A 67 -8.17 -10.57 8.05
CA GLY A 67 -7.70 -11.93 7.83
C GLY A 67 -6.37 -12.30 8.48
N LEU A 68 -5.75 -11.38 9.24
CA LEU A 68 -4.55 -11.69 10.02
C LEU A 68 -4.91 -12.59 11.22
N SER A 69 -3.95 -13.42 11.66
CA SER A 69 -4.09 -14.11 12.95
C SER A 69 -4.11 -13.11 14.10
N VAL A 70 -4.65 -13.52 15.25
CA VAL A 70 -4.70 -12.66 16.46
C VAL A 70 -3.30 -12.24 16.90
N GLU A 71 -2.31 -13.13 16.79
CA GLU A 71 -0.91 -12.85 17.11
C GLU A 71 -0.34 -11.82 16.14
N SER A 72 -0.50 -12.05 14.84
CA SER A 72 -0.03 -11.15 13.80
C SER A 72 -0.68 -9.76 13.85
N SER A 73 -1.96 -9.70 14.23
CA SER A 73 -2.68 -8.44 14.42
C SER A 73 -2.10 -7.60 15.57
N LYS A 74 -1.64 -8.23 16.65
CA LYS A 74 -0.97 -7.52 17.75
C LYS A 74 0.39 -6.99 17.37
N GLU A 75 1.12 -7.70 16.51
CA GLU A 75 2.43 -7.28 16.03
C GLU A 75 2.32 -6.18 14.96
N ARG A 76 1.27 -6.23 14.13
CA ARG A 76 1.02 -5.31 13.00
C ARG A 76 -0.32 -4.58 13.13
N PRO A 77 -0.48 -3.70 14.14
CA PRO A 77 -1.77 -3.06 14.44
C PRO A 77 -2.07 -1.80 13.60
N TYR A 78 -1.29 -1.50 12.58
CA TYR A 78 -1.49 -0.31 11.74
C TYR A 78 -1.76 -0.68 10.30
N LEU A 79 -2.65 0.07 9.65
CA LEU A 79 -2.86 -0.03 8.20
C LEU A 79 -2.12 1.10 7.50
N ALA A 80 -1.02 0.75 6.83
CA ALA A 80 -0.21 1.68 6.06
C ALA A 80 -0.70 1.78 4.62
N SER A 81 -0.72 2.99 4.08
CA SER A 81 -0.93 3.24 2.65
C SER A 81 0.28 2.77 1.86
N MET A 82 0.04 1.97 0.85
CA MET A 82 1.08 1.53 -0.10
C MET A 82 1.40 2.59 -1.17
N GLY A 83 0.75 3.76 -1.14
CA GLY A 83 0.89 4.77 -2.19
C GLY A 83 0.27 4.36 -3.53
N ILE A 84 -0.62 3.38 -3.53
CA ILE A 84 -1.30 2.86 -4.72
C ILE A 84 -2.80 3.10 -4.57
N TYR A 85 -3.39 3.75 -5.56
CA TYR A 85 -4.76 4.24 -5.50
C TYR A 85 -5.56 3.87 -6.74
N VAL A 86 -6.86 3.61 -6.57
CA VAL A 86 -7.83 3.56 -7.65
C VAL A 86 -8.90 4.62 -7.39
N PHE A 87 -9.09 5.51 -8.33
CA PHE A 87 -10.10 6.56 -8.29
C PHE A 87 -11.19 6.30 -9.32
N SER A 88 -12.43 6.61 -8.97
CA SER A 88 -13.43 6.92 -9.98
C SER A 88 -12.99 8.16 -10.76
N ARG A 89 -13.04 8.10 -12.09
CA ARG A 89 -12.55 9.19 -12.95
C ARG A 89 -13.13 10.55 -12.54
N LYS A 90 -14.43 10.60 -12.30
CA LYS A 90 -15.11 11.85 -11.91
C LYS A 90 -14.52 12.42 -10.64
N THR A 91 -14.39 11.59 -9.59
CA THR A 91 -13.89 12.02 -8.29
C THR A 91 -12.46 12.55 -8.38
N LEU A 92 -11.58 11.87 -9.14
CA LEU A 92 -10.21 12.34 -9.33
C LEU A 92 -10.16 13.73 -9.97
N PHE A 93 -10.88 13.94 -11.08
CA PHE A 93 -10.88 15.22 -11.76
C PHE A 93 -11.51 16.32 -10.89
N ASP A 94 -12.64 16.04 -10.23
CA ASP A 94 -13.29 17.00 -9.33
C ASP A 94 -12.35 17.45 -8.19
N LEU A 95 -11.55 16.53 -7.61
CA LEU A 95 -10.58 16.85 -6.55
C LEU A 95 -9.42 17.72 -7.06
N LEU A 96 -8.87 17.37 -8.21
CA LEU A 96 -7.72 18.09 -8.79
C LEU A 96 -8.13 19.46 -9.33
N ASP A 97 -9.30 19.57 -9.94
CA ASP A 97 -9.81 20.83 -10.49
C ASP A 97 -10.26 21.81 -9.38
N ALA A 98 -10.82 21.28 -8.28
CA ALA A 98 -11.22 22.10 -7.13
C ALA A 98 -10.01 22.71 -6.40
N ASN A 99 -8.87 22.00 -6.38
CA ASN A 99 -7.68 22.42 -5.67
C ASN A 99 -6.40 22.23 -6.53
N PRO A 100 -6.17 23.09 -7.55
CA PRO A 100 -5.02 22.94 -8.46
C PRO A 100 -3.65 23.09 -7.78
N GLY A 101 -3.66 23.55 -6.53
CA GLY A 101 -2.44 23.70 -5.70
C GLY A 101 -2.01 22.42 -4.97
N HIS A 102 -2.87 21.39 -4.92
CA HIS A 102 -2.54 20.13 -4.27
C HIS A 102 -1.42 19.39 -5.01
N LYS A 103 -0.42 18.93 -4.26
CA LYS A 103 0.80 18.26 -4.79
C LYS A 103 1.04 16.89 -4.18
N ASP A 104 0.31 16.53 -3.12
CA ASP A 104 0.53 15.31 -2.35
C ASP A 104 -0.79 14.61 -2.08
N PHE A 105 -0.90 13.35 -2.53
CA PHE A 105 -2.13 12.57 -2.35
C PHE A 105 -2.42 12.30 -0.88
N GLY A 106 -1.40 11.95 -0.09
CA GLY A 106 -1.57 11.59 1.32
C GLY A 106 -1.88 12.78 2.21
N LYS A 107 -1.24 13.93 1.96
CA LYS A 107 -1.40 15.12 2.81
C LYS A 107 -2.58 15.98 2.43
N GLU A 108 -2.98 15.97 1.17
CA GLU A 108 -3.93 16.95 0.63
C GLU A 108 -5.14 16.29 -0.02
N VAL A 109 -4.94 15.42 -1.02
CA VAL A 109 -6.05 14.88 -1.83
C VAL A 109 -6.93 13.89 -1.06
N ILE A 110 -6.34 12.96 -0.30
CA ILE A 110 -7.10 11.98 0.48
C ILE A 110 -7.87 12.65 1.64
N PRO A 111 -7.25 13.54 2.45
CA PRO A 111 -8.00 14.31 3.44
C PRO A 111 -9.12 15.18 2.85
N GLU A 112 -8.92 15.78 1.69
CA GLU A 112 -9.96 16.54 0.99
C GLU A 112 -11.13 15.64 0.58
N ALA A 113 -10.85 14.47 -0.01
CA ALA A 113 -11.88 13.50 -0.37
C ALA A 113 -12.69 13.05 0.86
N LEU A 114 -12.02 12.81 2.00
CA LEU A 114 -12.70 12.50 3.26
C LEU A 114 -13.58 13.65 3.74
N SER A 115 -13.09 14.90 3.67
CA SER A 115 -13.84 16.09 4.11
C SER A 115 -15.07 16.36 3.25
N ARG A 116 -15.02 16.03 1.98
CA ARG A 116 -16.15 16.11 1.04
C ARG A 116 -17.22 15.05 1.28
N GLY A 117 -16.88 13.99 2.02
CA GLY A 117 -17.76 12.85 2.24
C GLY A 117 -17.76 11.84 1.09
N ASP A 118 -16.72 11.86 0.25
CA ASP A 118 -16.53 10.83 -0.77
C ASP A 118 -16.37 9.44 -0.10
N THR A 119 -16.76 8.37 -0.79
CA THR A 119 -16.66 7.00 -0.28
C THR A 119 -15.25 6.46 -0.51
N LEU A 120 -14.46 6.39 0.56
CA LEU A 120 -13.11 5.86 0.53
C LEU A 120 -13.07 4.44 1.11
N LYS A 121 -12.49 3.50 0.37
CA LYS A 121 -12.32 2.10 0.81
C LYS A 121 -10.85 1.73 0.96
N SER A 122 -10.55 0.85 1.91
CA SER A 122 -9.26 0.18 1.98
C SER A 122 -9.30 -1.14 1.21
N TYR A 123 -8.22 -1.46 0.51
CA TYR A 123 -7.95 -2.79 -0.04
C TYR A 123 -6.71 -3.34 0.65
N VAL A 124 -6.91 -4.28 1.57
CA VAL A 124 -5.80 -4.83 2.33
C VAL A 124 -5.07 -5.89 1.51
N PHE A 125 -3.76 -5.70 1.37
CA PHE A 125 -2.83 -6.60 0.70
C PHE A 125 -1.92 -7.22 1.76
N ASP A 126 -1.92 -8.53 1.89
CA ASP A 126 -1.10 -9.26 2.86
C ASP A 126 -0.16 -10.23 2.12
N ASP A 127 0.79 -9.65 1.38
CA ASP A 127 1.86 -10.37 0.68
C ASP A 127 3.09 -9.47 0.59
N TYR A 128 4.15 -9.92 -0.07
CA TYR A 128 5.39 -9.16 -0.16
C TYR A 128 5.20 -7.82 -0.89
N TRP A 129 5.49 -6.77 -0.18
CA TRP A 129 5.59 -5.41 -0.68
C TRP A 129 6.73 -4.67 0.03
N GLU A 130 7.49 -3.88 -0.69
CA GLU A 130 8.60 -3.10 -0.15
C GLU A 130 8.64 -1.71 -0.77
N ASP A 131 8.76 -0.67 0.08
CA ASP A 131 9.06 0.69 -0.36
C ASP A 131 10.59 0.84 -0.48
N ILE A 132 11.08 0.88 -1.71
CA ILE A 132 12.51 1.01 -2.01
C ILE A 132 12.96 2.48 -2.12
N GLY A 133 12.40 3.35 -1.30
CA GLY A 133 12.68 4.81 -1.28
C GLY A 133 14.06 5.21 -0.77
N THR A 134 14.85 4.26 -0.22
CA THR A 134 16.22 4.50 0.25
C THR A 134 17.21 3.51 -0.36
N ILE A 135 18.50 3.86 -0.37
CA ILE A 135 19.57 2.94 -0.83
C ILE A 135 19.59 1.67 0.02
N GLY A 136 19.36 1.80 1.34
CA GLY A 136 19.29 0.64 2.24
C GLY A 136 18.14 -0.29 1.89
N ALA A 137 16.91 0.23 1.74
CA ALA A 137 15.75 -0.56 1.36
C ALA A 137 15.92 -1.22 -0.03
N PHE A 138 16.51 -0.51 -0.99
CA PHE A 138 16.86 -1.06 -2.30
C PHE A 138 17.83 -2.24 -2.18
N TYR A 139 18.88 -2.10 -1.37
CA TYR A 139 19.87 -3.15 -1.12
C TYR A 139 19.23 -4.38 -0.47
N GLU A 140 18.48 -4.19 0.62
CA GLU A 140 17.79 -5.27 1.34
C GLU A 140 16.77 -6.00 0.44
N ALA A 141 16.00 -5.26 -0.36
CA ALA A 141 15.06 -5.86 -1.31
C ALA A 141 15.76 -6.73 -2.35
N ASN A 142 16.96 -6.34 -2.83
CA ASN A 142 17.74 -7.18 -3.74
C ASN A 142 18.29 -8.42 -3.03
N LEU A 143 18.78 -8.31 -1.79
CA LEU A 143 19.24 -9.45 -1.01
C LEU A 143 18.08 -10.41 -0.68
N ALA A 144 16.90 -9.91 -0.40
CA ALA A 144 15.72 -10.73 -0.13
C ALA A 144 15.42 -11.71 -1.29
N LEU A 145 15.68 -11.32 -2.54
CA LEU A 145 15.49 -12.17 -3.71
C LEU A 145 16.51 -13.32 -3.82
N THR A 146 17.59 -13.27 -3.04
CA THR A 146 18.60 -14.36 -2.97
C THR A 146 18.36 -15.35 -1.84
N GLN A 147 17.30 -15.16 -1.04
CA GLN A 147 16.99 -16.00 0.11
C GLN A 147 16.71 -17.45 -0.31
N GLN A 148 17.21 -18.38 0.54
CA GLN A 148 16.99 -19.81 0.38
C GLN A 148 16.13 -20.35 1.54
N PRO A 149 15.26 -21.34 1.32
CA PRO A 149 15.04 -22.06 0.05
C PRO A 149 14.12 -21.30 -0.92
N THR A 150 13.41 -20.26 -0.47
CA THR A 150 12.44 -19.54 -1.28
C THR A 150 12.56 -18.03 -1.04
N PRO A 151 12.70 -17.22 -2.10
CA PRO A 151 12.63 -15.78 -1.96
C PRO A 151 11.20 -15.30 -1.62
N PRO A 152 11.01 -14.04 -1.18
CA PRO A 152 9.70 -13.51 -0.79
C PRO A 152 8.65 -13.58 -1.90
N PHE A 153 9.06 -13.56 -3.18
CA PHE A 153 8.18 -13.82 -4.32
C PHE A 153 8.96 -14.45 -5.49
N SER A 154 8.21 -15.12 -6.41
CA SER A 154 8.82 -15.73 -7.61
C SER A 154 8.73 -14.77 -8.80
N PHE A 155 9.83 -14.64 -9.55
CA PHE A 155 9.83 -14.01 -10.87
C PHE A 155 9.27 -14.93 -11.95
N TYR A 156 9.25 -16.26 -11.71
CA TYR A 156 8.95 -17.31 -12.67
C TYR A 156 7.54 -17.90 -12.49
N ASP A 157 6.63 -17.13 -11.93
CA ASP A 157 5.23 -17.53 -11.78
C ASP A 157 4.53 -17.45 -13.14
N GLU A 158 4.19 -18.59 -13.73
CA GLU A 158 3.55 -18.68 -15.05
C GLU A 158 2.14 -18.07 -15.06
N ALA A 159 1.41 -18.10 -13.94
CA ALA A 159 0.08 -17.51 -13.82
C ALA A 159 0.13 -15.96 -13.80
N PHE A 160 1.26 -15.40 -13.33
CA PHE A 160 1.46 -13.95 -13.22
C PHE A 160 2.84 -13.54 -13.74
N PRO A 161 3.08 -13.59 -15.06
CA PRO A 161 4.39 -13.26 -15.63
C PRO A 161 4.73 -11.79 -15.39
N ILE A 162 6.01 -11.52 -15.10
CA ILE A 162 6.54 -10.16 -15.03
C ILE A 162 7.09 -9.82 -16.41
N TYR A 163 6.39 -8.93 -17.11
CA TYR A 163 6.81 -8.47 -18.43
C TYR A 163 7.93 -7.43 -18.29
N THR A 164 9.12 -7.78 -18.77
CA THR A 164 10.26 -6.86 -18.83
C THR A 164 10.77 -6.78 -20.26
N ARG A 165 11.50 -5.71 -20.57
CA ARG A 165 12.17 -5.59 -21.87
C ARG A 165 13.28 -6.65 -21.95
N PRO A 166 13.26 -7.59 -22.93
CA PRO A 166 14.36 -8.52 -23.15
C PRO A 166 15.66 -7.76 -23.43
N ARG A 167 16.73 -8.15 -22.76
CA ARG A 167 18.06 -7.60 -23.00
C ARG A 167 19.02 -8.74 -23.26
N PHE A 168 19.64 -8.74 -24.43
CA PHE A 168 20.68 -9.69 -24.80
C PHE A 168 22.04 -9.16 -24.34
N LEU A 169 22.25 -9.14 -23.03
CA LEU A 169 23.51 -8.74 -22.43
C LEU A 169 24.37 -9.98 -22.16
N PRO A 170 25.69 -9.84 -22.14
CA PRO A 170 26.56 -10.94 -21.73
C PRO A 170 26.25 -11.32 -20.27
N PRO A 171 26.50 -12.58 -19.88
CA PRO A 171 26.30 -13.02 -18.51
C PRO A 171 27.17 -12.26 -17.54
N SER A 172 26.69 -12.11 -16.29
CA SER A 172 27.49 -11.52 -15.22
C SER A 172 28.76 -12.35 -14.99
N LYS A 173 29.88 -11.67 -14.77
CA LYS A 173 31.15 -12.29 -14.41
C LYS A 173 31.47 -11.95 -12.97
N PHE A 174 31.85 -12.96 -12.21
CA PHE A 174 32.47 -12.77 -10.91
C PHE A 174 33.99 -12.83 -11.15
N VAL A 175 34.70 -11.83 -10.69
CA VAL A 175 36.15 -11.73 -10.78
C VAL A 175 36.70 -11.85 -9.36
N ASP A 176 37.57 -12.79 -9.11
CA ASP A 176 38.27 -12.98 -7.82
C ASP A 176 39.28 -11.86 -7.56
#